data_5c63fdd4d622e0f6839e9deac6b85866
#
_entry.id   5c63fdd4d622e0f6839e9deac6b85866
#
_cell.length_a   1.000
_cell.length_b   1.000
_cell.length_c   1.000
_cell.angle_alpha   90.00
_cell.angle_beta   90.00
_cell.angle_gamma   90.00
#
_symmetry.space_group_name_H-M   'P 1'
#
loop_
_entity.id
_entity.type
_entity.pdbx_description
1 polymer ?
#
loop_
_entity_poly.entity_id
_entity_poly.type
_entity_poly.pdbx_seq_one_letter_code
_entity_poly.pdbx_strand_id
1 'polypeptide(L)'
;KEKTTRATIKNEANNGLANKVGTLAMARTMEPHSASSQFFINVNDNSFLNFRSESLDGWGYCVFAEVVEGMDIVNKIKGVSTGSMGMHQDVPLEEVIITGTTIEA
;
A
#
# COMPACT_ATOMS: atom_id res chain seq x y z
N LYS A 1 10.41 -11.63 -6.42
CA LYS A 1 11.09 -10.84 -7.47
C LYS A 1 10.15 -9.76 -7.99
N GLU A 2 10.64 -8.54 -8.05
CA GLU A 2 9.85 -7.43 -8.60
C GLU A 2 9.72 -7.55 -10.11
N LYS A 3 8.50 -7.30 -10.59
CA LYS A 3 8.23 -7.22 -12.02
C LYS A 3 8.57 -5.82 -12.52
N THR A 4 8.85 -5.72 -13.82
CA THR A 4 9.09 -4.43 -14.47
C THR A 4 7.85 -3.54 -14.35
N THR A 5 8.06 -2.26 -14.01
CA THR A 5 6.99 -1.29 -13.86
C THR A 5 7.15 -0.12 -14.83
N ARG A 6 6.10 0.69 -14.93
CA ARG A 6 6.17 1.98 -15.61
C ARG A 6 6.94 2.97 -14.73
N ALA A 7 7.18 4.17 -15.25
CA ALA A 7 7.83 5.24 -14.51
C ALA A 7 7.07 5.58 -13.23
N THR A 8 7.78 6.16 -12.27
CA THR A 8 7.17 6.62 -11.03
C THR A 8 6.20 7.77 -11.26
N ILE A 9 5.27 7.95 -10.35
CA ILE A 9 4.23 8.97 -10.45
C ILE A 9 4.32 9.96 -9.30
N LYS A 10 3.74 11.14 -9.50
CA LYS A 10 3.66 12.18 -8.48
C LYS A 10 2.80 11.71 -7.31
N ASN A 11 3.24 12.03 -6.09
CA ASN A 11 2.48 11.77 -4.88
C ASN A 11 1.28 12.72 -4.82
N GLU A 12 0.10 12.16 -4.61
CA GLU A 12 -1.14 12.92 -4.51
C GLU A 12 -1.76 12.80 -3.11
N ALA A 13 -0.95 12.57 -2.09
CA ALA A 13 -1.44 12.39 -0.72
C ALA A 13 -2.12 13.63 -0.15
N ASN A 14 -1.92 14.80 -0.79
CA ASN A 14 -2.62 16.04 -0.46
C ASN A 14 -4.07 16.08 -0.98
N ASN A 15 -4.66 14.92 -1.28
CA ASN A 15 -6.03 14.79 -1.80
C ASN A 15 -7.11 14.80 -0.70
N GLY A 16 -6.74 14.96 0.56
CA GLY A 16 -7.67 14.99 1.68
C GLY A 16 -8.11 13.63 2.21
N LEU A 17 -7.59 12.54 1.65
CA LEU A 17 -7.93 11.18 2.08
C LEU A 17 -6.97 10.71 3.17
N ALA A 18 -7.51 10.04 4.20
CA ALA A 18 -6.74 9.58 5.35
C ALA A 18 -6.43 8.08 5.25
N ASN A 19 -5.28 7.70 5.82
CA ASN A 19 -4.88 6.29 5.94
C ASN A 19 -5.63 5.63 7.10
N LYS A 20 -6.89 5.30 6.85
CA LYS A 20 -7.77 4.62 7.81
C LYS A 20 -7.80 3.13 7.53
N VAL A 21 -8.30 2.36 8.49
CA VAL A 21 -8.50 0.92 8.29
C VAL A 21 -9.36 0.69 7.03
N GLY A 22 -8.92 -0.24 6.17
CA GLY A 22 -9.63 -0.59 4.95
C GLY A 22 -9.26 0.27 3.74
N THR A 23 -8.40 1.28 3.86
CA THR A 23 -7.95 2.08 2.71
C THR A 23 -6.72 1.45 2.06
N LEU A 24 -6.57 1.71 0.76
CA LEU A 24 -5.42 1.31 -0.03
C LEU A 24 -4.58 2.54 -0.32
N ALA A 25 -3.27 2.42 -0.10
CA ALA A 25 -2.34 3.52 -0.35
C ALA A 25 -1.13 3.03 -1.14
N MET A 26 -0.49 3.94 -1.87
CA MET A 26 0.67 3.62 -2.67
C MET A 26 1.92 3.47 -1.79
N ALA A 27 2.61 2.35 -1.95
CA ALA A 27 3.95 2.19 -1.37
C ALA A 27 4.95 3.04 -2.15
N ARG A 28 5.98 3.51 -1.48
CA ARG A 28 7.02 4.32 -2.07
C ARG A 28 8.33 4.20 -1.28
N THR A 29 9.40 4.73 -1.85
CA THR A 29 10.67 4.85 -1.11
C THR A 29 10.65 6.14 -0.27
N MET A 30 11.79 6.51 0.31
CA MET A 30 11.95 7.77 1.06
C MET A 30 11.70 9.00 0.18
N GLU A 31 11.86 8.85 -1.14
CA GLU A 31 11.55 9.92 -2.08
C GLU A 31 10.03 10.08 -2.22
N PRO A 32 9.45 11.27 -1.99
CA PRO A 32 8.00 11.43 -1.98
C PRO A 32 7.30 11.04 -3.28
N HIS A 33 7.94 11.23 -4.42
CA HIS A 33 7.35 10.99 -5.74
C HIS A 33 7.96 9.76 -6.41
N SER A 34 8.07 8.65 -5.66
CA SER A 34 8.73 7.42 -6.13
C SER A 34 7.80 6.23 -6.29
N ALA A 35 6.50 6.40 -6.12
CA ALA A 35 5.55 5.32 -6.26
C ALA A 35 5.43 4.86 -7.71
N SER A 36 5.28 3.57 -7.93
CA SER A 36 5.07 3.00 -9.27
C SER A 36 3.90 2.02 -9.31
N SER A 37 4.02 0.86 -8.69
CA SER A 37 2.99 -0.17 -8.77
C SER A 37 2.64 -0.82 -7.43
N GLN A 38 3.52 -0.72 -6.46
CA GLN A 38 3.27 -1.36 -5.17
C GLN A 38 2.28 -0.55 -4.34
N PHE A 39 1.40 -1.26 -3.68
CA PHE A 39 0.43 -0.64 -2.77
C PHE A 39 0.27 -1.50 -1.52
N PHE A 40 -0.34 -0.93 -0.50
CA PHE A 40 -0.65 -1.67 0.72
C PHE A 40 -2.08 -1.38 1.16
N ILE A 41 -2.59 -2.23 2.02
CA ILE A 41 -3.92 -2.09 2.61
C ILE A 41 -3.73 -1.74 4.09
N ASN A 42 -4.31 -0.64 4.52
CA ASN A 42 -4.28 -0.26 5.93
C ASN A 42 -5.20 -1.18 6.73
N VAL A 43 -4.63 -1.93 7.67
CA VAL A 43 -5.39 -2.81 8.57
C VAL A 43 -5.64 -2.18 9.92
N ASN A 44 -5.12 -0.97 10.12
CA ASN A 44 -5.34 -0.12 11.30
C ASN A 44 -5.47 1.32 10.82
N ASP A 45 -5.90 2.21 11.71
CA ASP A 45 -5.86 3.65 11.44
C ASP A 45 -4.42 4.12 11.59
N ASN A 46 -3.81 4.48 10.47
CA ASN A 46 -2.39 4.86 10.39
C ASN A 46 -2.26 6.35 10.08
N SER A 47 -2.75 7.20 10.98
CA SER A 47 -2.74 8.66 10.78
C SER A 47 -1.34 9.24 10.59
N PHE A 48 -0.32 8.57 11.12
CA PHE A 48 1.07 8.98 10.93
C PHE A 48 1.55 8.88 9.48
N LEU A 49 0.79 8.19 8.61
CA LEU A 49 1.07 8.10 7.18
C LEU A 49 0.36 9.17 6.35
N ASN A 50 -0.42 10.03 6.99
CA ASN A 50 -1.17 11.06 6.27
C ASN A 50 -0.27 12.23 5.85
N PHE A 51 -0.70 12.90 4.78
CA PHE A 51 -0.03 14.12 4.32
C PHE A 51 -0.06 15.20 5.40
N ARG A 52 1.08 15.85 5.61
CA ARG A 52 1.21 16.98 6.55
C ARG A 52 1.71 18.24 5.85
N SER A 53 2.65 18.11 4.93
CA SER A 53 3.24 19.23 4.21
C SER A 53 3.98 18.73 2.96
N GLU A 54 4.26 19.62 2.02
CA GLU A 54 5.04 19.29 0.83
C GLU A 54 6.54 19.30 1.16
N SER A 55 6.95 18.42 2.07
CA SER A 55 8.32 18.24 2.50
C SER A 55 8.68 16.76 2.47
N LEU A 56 9.96 16.44 2.51
CA LEU A 56 10.47 15.08 2.38
C LEU A 56 9.78 14.10 3.35
N ASP A 57 9.62 14.50 4.59
CA ASP A 57 9.01 13.70 5.66
C ASP A 57 7.53 14.02 5.90
N GLY A 58 6.98 15.02 5.22
CA GLY A 58 5.60 15.46 5.42
C GLY A 58 4.61 15.00 4.36
N TRP A 59 5.08 14.52 3.19
CA TRP A 59 4.21 14.13 2.09
C TRP A 59 3.26 12.98 2.43
N GLY A 60 3.71 12.01 3.21
CA GLY A 60 2.90 10.85 3.57
C GLY A 60 2.70 9.89 2.41
N TYR A 61 1.67 9.06 2.53
CA TYR A 61 1.34 7.98 1.59
C TYR A 61 -0.03 8.22 1.01
N CYS A 62 -0.11 8.18 -0.32
CA CYS A 62 -1.32 8.54 -1.06
C CYS A 62 -2.38 7.43 -0.99
N VAL A 63 -3.51 7.73 -0.35
CA VAL A 63 -4.69 6.86 -0.38
C VAL A 63 -5.42 7.09 -1.70
N PHE A 64 -5.74 6.02 -2.41
CA PHE A 64 -6.41 6.10 -3.71
C PHE A 64 -7.66 5.22 -3.80
N ALA A 65 -7.90 4.35 -2.82
CA ALA A 65 -9.02 3.41 -2.86
C ALA A 65 -9.36 2.92 -1.46
N GLU A 66 -10.47 2.19 -1.34
CA GLU A 66 -10.82 1.52 -0.09
C GLU A 66 -11.43 0.15 -0.37
N VAL A 67 -11.34 -0.74 0.60
CA VAL A 67 -11.95 -2.07 0.52
C VAL A 67 -13.44 -1.93 0.83
N VAL A 68 -14.29 -2.34 -0.11
CA VAL A 68 -15.75 -2.31 0.05
C VAL A 68 -16.33 -3.67 0.41
N GLU A 69 -15.59 -4.75 0.10
CA GLU A 69 -15.94 -6.14 0.45
C GLU A 69 -14.65 -6.93 0.69
N GLY A 70 -14.70 -7.93 1.55
CA GLY A 70 -13.58 -8.86 1.72
C GLY A 70 -12.57 -8.46 2.77
N MET A 71 -12.89 -7.54 3.66
CA MET A 71 -11.98 -7.13 4.74
C MET A 71 -11.62 -8.30 5.66
N ASP A 72 -12.49 -9.27 5.81
CA ASP A 72 -12.23 -10.51 6.55
C ASP A 72 -11.09 -11.31 5.90
N ILE A 73 -11.02 -11.32 4.57
CA ILE A 73 -9.94 -11.98 3.82
C ILE A 73 -8.62 -11.22 4.03
N VAL A 74 -8.66 -9.89 4.01
CA VAL A 74 -7.48 -9.06 4.30
C VAL A 74 -6.94 -9.37 5.70
N ASN A 75 -7.81 -9.51 6.67
CA ASN A 75 -7.42 -9.86 8.03
C ASN A 75 -6.82 -11.27 8.13
N LYS A 76 -7.28 -12.22 7.30
CA LYS A 76 -6.66 -13.54 7.20
C LYS A 76 -5.25 -13.45 6.64
N ILE A 77 -5.03 -12.66 5.59
CA ILE A 77 -3.71 -12.46 5.01
C ILE A 77 -2.76 -11.83 6.04
N LYS A 78 -3.23 -10.85 6.78
CA LYS A 78 -2.49 -10.21 7.87
C LYS A 78 -1.98 -11.23 8.88
N GLY A 79 -2.76 -12.28 9.15
CA GLY A 79 -2.45 -13.30 10.14
C GLY A 79 -1.63 -14.48 9.64
N VAL A 80 -1.25 -14.55 8.35
CA VAL A 80 -0.51 -15.71 7.84
C VAL A 80 0.91 -15.75 8.40
N SER A 81 1.49 -16.95 8.47
CA SER A 81 2.87 -17.13 8.89
C SER A 81 3.82 -16.50 7.89
N THR A 82 4.79 -15.77 8.39
CA THR A 82 5.75 -15.03 7.57
C THR A 82 7.19 -15.41 7.94
N GLY A 83 8.12 -15.05 7.07
CA GLY A 83 9.53 -15.26 7.28
C GLY A 83 10.33 -14.27 6.43
N SER A 84 11.65 -14.42 6.45
CA SER A 84 12.53 -13.60 5.64
C SER A 84 12.83 -14.30 4.32
N MET A 85 12.89 -13.53 3.24
CA MET A 85 13.30 -14.02 1.93
C MET A 85 14.21 -12.98 1.28
N GLY A 86 15.49 -13.31 1.13
CA GLY A 86 16.49 -12.36 0.65
C GLY A 86 16.58 -11.15 1.58
N MET A 87 16.35 -9.96 1.05
CA MET A 87 16.38 -8.70 1.80
C MET A 87 15.01 -8.31 2.38
N HIS A 88 13.98 -9.14 2.16
CA HIS A 88 12.62 -8.84 2.59
C HIS A 88 12.29 -9.57 3.88
N GLN A 89 11.58 -8.89 4.78
CA GLN A 89 11.04 -9.44 6.01
C GLN A 89 9.52 -9.52 5.91
N ASP A 90 8.91 -10.32 6.78
CA ASP A 90 7.44 -10.48 6.83
C ASP A 90 6.86 -10.98 5.51
N VAL A 91 7.61 -11.84 4.80
CA VAL A 91 7.13 -12.47 3.58
C VAL A 91 6.31 -13.71 3.97
N PRO A 92 5.05 -13.86 3.47
CA PRO A 92 4.27 -15.06 3.75
C PRO A 92 5.02 -16.32 3.35
N LEU A 93 4.99 -17.34 4.22
CA LEU A 93 5.65 -18.63 3.95
C LEU A 93 4.99 -19.34 2.76
N GLU A 94 3.68 -19.17 2.59
CA GLU A 94 2.96 -19.57 1.39
C GLU A 94 2.66 -18.31 0.59
N GLU A 95 2.88 -18.34 -0.71
CA GLU A 95 2.64 -17.18 -1.57
C GLU A 95 1.17 -16.75 -1.51
N VAL A 96 0.96 -15.44 -1.33
CA VAL A 96 -0.35 -14.81 -1.47
C VAL A 96 -0.33 -14.08 -2.81
N ILE A 97 -1.16 -14.53 -3.75
CA ILE A 97 -1.13 -14.07 -5.14
C ILE A 97 -2.44 -13.39 -5.50
N ILE A 98 -2.34 -12.21 -6.13
CA ILE A 98 -3.49 -11.58 -6.81
C ILE A 98 -3.63 -12.27 -8.17
N THR A 99 -4.68 -13.06 -8.32
CA THR A 99 -4.87 -13.88 -9.52
C THR A 99 -5.46 -13.12 -10.69
N GLY A 100 -6.05 -11.99 -10.45
CA GLY A 100 -6.61 -11.17 -11.51
C GLY A 100 -7.27 -9.91 -10.97
N THR A 101 -7.45 -8.93 -11.84
CA THR A 101 -8.14 -7.69 -11.51
C THR A 101 -9.04 -7.30 -12.69
N THR A 102 -10.17 -6.66 -12.38
CA THR A 102 -11.06 -6.11 -13.39
C THR A 102 -11.51 -4.72 -12.94
N ILE A 103 -11.79 -3.87 -13.89
CA ILE A 103 -12.33 -2.53 -13.62
C ILE A 103 -13.82 -2.57 -13.95
N GLU A 104 -14.64 -2.23 -12.96
CA GLU A 104 -16.09 -2.14 -13.15
C GLU A 104 -16.49 -0.70 -13.43
N ALA A 105 -17.34 -0.52 -14.43
CA ALA A 105 -17.83 0.79 -14.79
C ALA A 105 -19.03 1.20 -13.91
#